data_7cbaffe7e9eff62f1c6a1f355b2d3d62
#
_entry.id   7cbaffe7e9eff62f1c6a1f355b2d3d62
#
_cell.length_a   1.000
_cell.length_b   1.000
_cell.length_c   1.000
_cell.angle_alpha   90.00
_cell.angle_beta   90.00
_cell.angle_gamma   90.00
#
_symmetry.space_group_name_H-M   'P 1'
#
loop_
_entity.id
_entity.type
_entity.pdbx_description
1 polymer ?
#
loop_
_entity_poly.entity_id
_entity_poly.type
_entity_poly.pdbx_seq_one_letter_code
_entity_poly.pdbx_strand_id
1 'polypeptide(L)'
;MRRFFYSCILVFLPLLLCGQTGYIATDTSYYSGFTMIKVKPSEASRKCVVGSGAGIRTYTPEEITEYGIIGDKVYVSREVSINGTSERLFLERLVKDSASLYRVNEQNKIYYFIGRDSAVLIPLSRKSGDSTTKNYREVVRDFTSDKPVISKEIGYVAFNRGALSRFFRMYNEGVLLPFPARRFGVLASYGIIDIHNPANGGIIADAGRIDFKPDKTFLAGFFYETPLGGSDFSFRPEMQVTGNAFAWNDMEIVNEKVSYDIVVNTSTLRVPFLLRYTYVKGRLRPFVNAGPDFSYAFRNESTAYLFKAQGDVIETTDMIKTPFVAKVQYGFEGGAGLQFDLGRHRGIDLECRYVKQWGESTSWDSSCFQIITSYNLF
;
A
#
# COMPACT_ATOMS: atom_id res chain seq x y z
N MET A 1 10.75 -26.36 11.72
CA MET A 1 9.97 -25.20 11.23
C MET A 1 8.81 -25.52 10.28
N ARG A 2 8.86 -26.55 9.40
CA ARG A 2 7.73 -26.89 8.49
C ARG A 2 6.44 -27.38 9.15
N ARG A 3 6.48 -27.97 10.33
CA ARG A 3 5.28 -28.51 11.03
C ARG A 3 4.45 -27.42 11.76
N PHE A 4 5.03 -26.27 12.09
CA PHE A 4 4.32 -25.16 12.75
C PHE A 4 3.42 -24.37 11.77
N PHE A 5 3.78 -24.33 10.48
CA PHE A 5 3.02 -23.60 9.46
C PHE A 5 1.66 -24.27 9.13
N TYR A 6 1.61 -25.60 9.16
CA TYR A 6 0.36 -26.33 8.89
C TYR A 6 -0.64 -26.27 10.05
N SER A 7 -0.18 -26.13 11.30
CA SER A 7 -1.07 -25.98 12.46
C SER A 7 -1.79 -24.65 12.51
N CYS A 8 -1.16 -23.55 12.05
CA CYS A 8 -1.81 -22.23 12.00
C CYS A 8 -2.87 -22.12 10.91
N ILE A 9 -2.72 -22.85 9.79
CA ILE A 9 -3.72 -22.83 8.71
C ILE A 9 -4.98 -23.61 9.10
N LEU A 10 -4.86 -24.66 9.88
CA LEU A 10 -6.00 -25.48 10.32
C LEU A 10 -6.88 -24.83 11.41
N VAL A 11 -6.34 -23.88 12.17
CA VAL A 11 -7.12 -23.16 13.21
C VAL A 11 -7.96 -22.03 12.60
N PHE A 12 -7.62 -21.52 11.41
CA PHE A 12 -8.40 -20.47 10.72
C PHE A 12 -9.51 -20.99 9.81
N LEU A 13 -9.53 -22.29 9.51
CA LEU A 13 -10.53 -22.87 8.60
C LEU A 13 -11.98 -22.93 9.16
N PRO A 14 -12.23 -23.10 10.47
CA PRO A 14 -13.61 -23.16 10.97
C PRO A 14 -14.33 -21.81 11.09
N LEU A 15 -13.61 -20.67 10.98
CA LEU A 15 -14.24 -19.34 11.07
C LEU A 15 -14.98 -18.89 9.77
N LEU A 16 -14.87 -19.66 8.68
CA LEU A 16 -15.50 -19.33 7.41
C LEU A 16 -16.89 -19.95 7.19
N LEU A 17 -17.40 -20.73 8.12
CA LEU A 17 -18.67 -21.46 8.01
C LEU A 17 -19.82 -20.89 8.85
N CYS A 18 -19.70 -19.71 9.45
CA CYS A 18 -20.84 -19.01 10.03
C CYS A 18 -21.74 -18.51 8.90
N GLY A 19 -22.86 -19.18 8.67
CA GLY A 19 -23.92 -18.73 7.77
C GLY A 19 -24.33 -17.30 8.16
N GLN A 20 -24.10 -16.35 7.27
CA GLN A 20 -24.43 -14.94 7.51
C GLN A 20 -25.94 -14.79 7.61
N THR A 21 -26.45 -14.37 8.77
CA THR A 21 -27.87 -14.14 8.99
C THR A 21 -28.30 -12.90 8.21
N GLY A 22 -29.27 -13.11 7.31
CA GLY A 22 -29.85 -12.04 6.51
C GLY A 22 -31.22 -11.61 6.98
N TYR A 23 -31.68 -10.52 6.40
CA TYR A 23 -33.01 -9.99 6.56
C TYR A 23 -33.59 -9.50 5.24
N ILE A 24 -34.91 -9.41 5.17
CA ILE A 24 -35.66 -8.75 4.11
C ILE A 24 -36.65 -7.77 4.75
N ALA A 25 -36.92 -6.67 4.09
CA ALA A 25 -37.94 -5.70 4.48
C ALA A 25 -38.87 -5.40 3.30
N THR A 26 -40.11 -5.25 3.59
CA THR A 26 -41.16 -4.68 2.71
C THR A 26 -41.55 -3.32 3.25
N ASP A 27 -42.50 -2.63 2.62
CA ASP A 27 -43.00 -1.34 3.11
C ASP A 27 -43.62 -1.41 4.51
N THR A 28 -44.11 -2.58 4.90
CA THR A 28 -44.88 -2.78 6.14
C THR A 28 -44.26 -3.74 7.12
N SER A 29 -43.29 -4.53 6.71
CA SER A 29 -42.82 -5.67 7.50
C SER A 29 -41.30 -5.88 7.40
N TYR A 30 -40.70 -6.35 8.49
CA TYR A 30 -39.29 -6.72 8.58
C TYR A 30 -39.16 -8.17 9.02
N TYR A 31 -38.42 -8.95 8.30
CA TYR A 31 -38.19 -10.37 8.55
C TYR A 31 -36.69 -10.64 8.64
N SER A 32 -36.24 -11.34 9.65
CA SER A 32 -34.83 -11.72 9.85
C SER A 32 -34.69 -13.23 10.08
N GLY A 33 -33.45 -13.72 10.11
CA GLY A 33 -33.17 -15.14 10.35
C GLY A 33 -33.03 -15.98 9.07
N PHE A 34 -32.93 -15.35 7.90
CA PHE A 34 -32.69 -16.02 6.64
C PHE A 34 -31.19 -16.27 6.40
N THR A 35 -30.91 -17.36 5.68
CA THR A 35 -29.59 -17.56 5.08
C THR A 35 -29.57 -16.90 3.71
N MET A 36 -28.71 -15.90 3.50
CA MET A 36 -28.57 -15.24 2.21
C MET A 36 -27.81 -16.16 1.24
N ILE A 37 -28.44 -16.48 0.13
CA ILE A 37 -27.83 -17.30 -0.93
C ILE A 37 -27.11 -16.38 -1.90
N LYS A 38 -25.82 -16.64 -2.09
CA LYS A 38 -24.98 -15.81 -2.97
C LYS A 38 -25.42 -15.92 -4.42
N VAL A 39 -25.81 -14.82 -4.99
CA VAL A 39 -26.20 -14.68 -6.41
C VAL A 39 -25.02 -14.15 -7.20
N LYS A 40 -24.94 -14.44 -8.50
CA LYS A 40 -23.93 -13.84 -9.38
C LYS A 40 -24.02 -12.31 -9.34
N PRO A 41 -22.87 -11.61 -9.32
CA PRO A 41 -22.86 -10.13 -9.23
C PRO A 41 -23.71 -9.43 -10.31
N SER A 42 -23.83 -10.02 -11.50
CA SER A 42 -24.63 -9.50 -12.62
C SER A 42 -26.13 -9.69 -12.44
N GLU A 43 -26.57 -10.55 -11.51
CA GLU A 43 -27.97 -10.84 -11.25
C GLU A 43 -28.44 -10.26 -9.89
N ALA A 44 -27.49 -9.89 -9.04
CA ALA A 44 -27.77 -9.37 -7.69
C ALA A 44 -28.53 -8.04 -7.69
N SER A 45 -28.51 -7.31 -8.82
CA SER A 45 -29.34 -6.10 -9.03
C SER A 45 -30.83 -6.42 -9.24
N ARG A 46 -31.16 -7.64 -9.67
CA ARG A 46 -32.51 -8.02 -10.11
C ARG A 46 -33.20 -9.03 -9.22
N LYS A 47 -32.44 -9.75 -8.39
CA LYS A 47 -33.01 -10.78 -7.52
C LYS A 47 -32.26 -10.93 -6.19
N CYS A 48 -33.02 -11.19 -5.14
CA CYS A 48 -32.56 -11.60 -3.82
C CYS A 48 -32.99 -13.04 -3.58
N VAL A 49 -32.07 -13.93 -3.23
CA VAL A 49 -32.35 -15.33 -2.94
C VAL A 49 -32.07 -15.63 -1.48
N VAL A 50 -33.06 -16.11 -0.79
CA VAL A 50 -32.97 -16.47 0.63
C VAL A 50 -33.36 -17.92 0.87
N GLY A 51 -32.65 -18.57 1.78
CA GLY A 51 -32.99 -19.88 2.32
C GLY A 51 -33.60 -19.79 3.71
N SER A 52 -34.61 -20.56 3.97
CA SER A 52 -35.21 -20.74 5.31
C SER A 52 -35.55 -22.23 5.52
N GLY A 53 -35.97 -22.60 6.72
CA GLY A 53 -36.43 -23.96 7.00
C GLY A 53 -37.58 -24.42 6.10
N ALA A 54 -38.29 -23.47 5.46
CA ALA A 54 -39.37 -23.75 4.51
C ALA A 54 -38.91 -23.87 3.04
N GLY A 55 -37.61 -23.72 2.76
CA GLY A 55 -37.04 -23.84 1.41
C GLY A 55 -36.36 -22.54 0.92
N ILE A 56 -36.15 -22.50 -0.40
CA ILE A 56 -35.51 -21.37 -1.09
C ILE A 56 -36.58 -20.47 -1.70
N ARG A 57 -36.47 -19.16 -1.47
CA ARG A 57 -37.37 -18.16 -2.06
C ARG A 57 -36.56 -17.07 -2.77
N THR A 58 -37.03 -16.63 -3.91
CA THR A 58 -36.48 -15.52 -4.69
C THR A 58 -37.42 -14.35 -4.64
N TYR A 59 -36.86 -13.14 -4.43
CA TYR A 59 -37.57 -11.87 -4.42
C TYR A 59 -37.02 -10.94 -5.49
N THR A 60 -37.90 -10.17 -6.10
CA THR A 60 -37.59 -9.12 -7.06
C THR A 60 -37.57 -7.73 -6.39
N PRO A 61 -37.04 -6.68 -7.06
CA PRO A 61 -37.03 -5.32 -6.52
C PRO A 61 -38.43 -4.73 -6.31
N GLU A 62 -39.48 -5.26 -6.95
CA GLU A 62 -40.87 -4.85 -6.81
C GLU A 62 -41.52 -5.43 -5.56
N GLU A 63 -41.04 -6.60 -5.10
CA GLU A 63 -41.64 -7.33 -3.98
C GLU A 63 -41.11 -6.90 -2.63
N ILE A 64 -39.83 -6.47 -2.57
CA ILE A 64 -39.19 -6.08 -1.30
C ILE A 64 -38.44 -4.74 -1.46
N THR A 65 -38.43 -3.95 -0.39
CA THR A 65 -37.81 -2.60 -0.39
C THR A 65 -36.35 -2.63 0.02
N GLU A 66 -35.97 -3.59 0.87
CA GLU A 66 -34.61 -3.72 1.36
C GLU A 66 -34.30 -5.17 1.71
N TYR A 67 -33.06 -5.60 1.49
CA TYR A 67 -32.52 -6.82 2.05
C TYR A 67 -31.05 -6.63 2.41
N GLY A 68 -30.53 -7.47 3.28
CA GLY A 68 -29.11 -7.36 3.65
C GLY A 68 -28.64 -8.48 4.58
N ILE A 69 -27.35 -8.41 4.84
CA ILE A 69 -26.67 -9.23 5.84
C ILE A 69 -26.48 -8.37 7.06
N ILE A 70 -26.91 -8.87 8.23
CA ILE A 70 -26.80 -8.16 9.48
C ILE A 70 -25.33 -7.82 9.77
N GLY A 71 -25.02 -6.52 9.85
CA GLY A 71 -23.65 -6.03 10.12
C GLY A 71 -22.73 -5.94 8.89
N ASP A 72 -23.21 -6.22 7.67
CA ASP A 72 -22.40 -6.14 6.44
C ASP A 72 -23.13 -5.32 5.35
N LYS A 73 -23.60 -5.95 4.30
CA LYS A 73 -24.13 -5.29 3.11
C LYS A 73 -25.64 -5.12 3.19
N VAL A 74 -26.07 -3.97 2.75
CA VAL A 74 -27.49 -3.63 2.61
C VAL A 74 -27.79 -3.28 1.16
N TYR A 75 -28.86 -3.84 0.65
CA TYR A 75 -29.37 -3.59 -0.70
C TYR A 75 -30.77 -3.00 -0.60
N VAL A 76 -31.01 -1.92 -1.33
CA VAL A 76 -32.29 -1.21 -1.36
C VAL A 76 -32.88 -1.20 -2.74
N SER A 77 -34.18 -1.45 -2.84
CA SER A 77 -34.91 -1.33 -4.10
C SER A 77 -35.12 0.14 -4.43
N ARG A 78 -34.61 0.60 -5.56
CA ARG A 78 -34.76 1.98 -6.06
C ARG A 78 -34.93 1.98 -7.58
N GLU A 79 -35.70 2.96 -8.04
CA GLU A 79 -35.78 3.27 -9.47
C GLU A 79 -34.56 4.09 -9.87
N VAL A 80 -33.87 3.66 -10.92
CA VAL A 80 -32.68 4.32 -11.46
C VAL A 80 -32.70 4.33 -12.97
N SER A 81 -32.13 5.34 -13.58
CA SER A 81 -31.94 5.41 -15.03
C SER A 81 -30.51 5.00 -15.37
N ILE A 82 -30.38 3.93 -16.16
CA ILE A 82 -29.11 3.42 -16.67
C ILE A 82 -29.21 3.40 -18.21
N ASN A 83 -28.28 4.10 -18.87
CA ASN A 83 -28.26 4.22 -20.34
C ASN A 83 -29.59 4.70 -20.96
N GLY A 84 -30.32 5.56 -20.26
CA GLY A 84 -31.61 6.12 -20.72
C GLY A 84 -32.83 5.23 -20.42
N THR A 85 -32.66 4.05 -19.87
CA THR A 85 -33.76 3.17 -19.45
C THR A 85 -33.97 3.27 -17.95
N SER A 86 -35.20 3.56 -17.51
CA SER A 86 -35.58 3.57 -16.09
C SER A 86 -36.01 2.18 -15.67
N GLU A 87 -35.37 1.67 -14.64
CA GLU A 87 -35.66 0.34 -14.08
C GLU A 87 -35.59 0.37 -12.55
N ARG A 88 -36.37 -0.49 -11.90
CA ARG A 88 -36.27 -0.72 -10.46
C ARG A 88 -35.26 -1.83 -10.20
N LEU A 89 -34.20 -1.51 -9.43
CA LEU A 89 -33.09 -2.41 -9.16
C LEU A 89 -32.72 -2.42 -7.66
N PHE A 90 -32.10 -3.50 -7.23
CA PHE A 90 -31.44 -3.56 -5.93
C PHE A 90 -30.07 -2.86 -6.03
N LEU A 91 -29.91 -1.79 -5.28
CA LEU A 91 -28.66 -1.05 -5.16
C LEU A 91 -27.99 -1.33 -3.84
N GLU A 92 -26.72 -1.67 -3.85
CA GLU A 92 -25.90 -1.75 -2.62
C GLU A 92 -25.79 -0.35 -2.01
N ARG A 93 -26.32 -0.14 -0.81
CA ARG A 93 -26.19 1.11 -0.07
C ARG A 93 -24.86 1.17 0.63
N LEU A 94 -23.95 2.01 0.14
CA LEU A 94 -22.59 2.15 0.66
C LEU A 94 -22.51 3.13 1.83
N VAL A 95 -23.33 4.18 1.77
CA VAL A 95 -23.46 5.18 2.84
C VAL A 95 -24.94 5.52 2.98
N LYS A 96 -25.42 5.58 4.22
CA LYS A 96 -26.77 6.02 4.58
C LYS A 96 -26.63 7.24 5.47
N ASP A 97 -27.22 8.36 5.07
CA ASP A 97 -27.40 9.56 5.89
C ASP A 97 -28.00 10.65 4.99
N SER A 98 -27.90 11.93 5.40
CA SER A 98 -28.36 13.11 4.65
C SER A 98 -27.90 13.11 3.18
N ALA A 99 -26.70 12.59 2.90
CA ALA A 99 -26.23 12.23 1.58
C ALA A 99 -25.94 10.73 1.51
N SER A 100 -26.73 10.02 0.76
CA SER A 100 -26.60 8.58 0.58
C SER A 100 -25.87 8.24 -0.71
N LEU A 101 -25.02 7.20 -0.66
CA LEU A 101 -24.28 6.66 -1.80
C LEU A 101 -24.70 5.24 -2.08
N TYR A 102 -24.99 4.97 -3.34
CA TYR A 102 -25.43 3.66 -3.82
C TYR A 102 -24.53 3.15 -4.93
N ARG A 103 -24.48 1.84 -5.07
CA ARG A 103 -23.73 1.13 -6.12
C ARG A 103 -24.57 0.01 -6.71
N VAL A 104 -24.47 -0.17 -7.99
CA VAL A 104 -25.02 -1.35 -8.67
C VAL A 104 -24.02 -1.90 -9.68
N ASN A 105 -24.03 -3.23 -9.83
CA ASN A 105 -23.31 -3.91 -10.91
C ASN A 105 -24.34 -4.43 -11.89
N GLU A 106 -24.42 -3.81 -13.05
CA GLU A 106 -25.34 -4.19 -14.11
C GLU A 106 -24.54 -4.52 -15.37
N GLN A 107 -24.75 -5.73 -15.92
CA GLN A 107 -24.02 -6.21 -17.11
C GLN A 107 -22.48 -6.09 -17.01
N ASN A 108 -21.93 -6.44 -15.84
CA ASN A 108 -20.49 -6.32 -15.52
C ASN A 108 -19.92 -4.87 -15.52
N LYS A 109 -20.79 -3.86 -15.55
CA LYS A 109 -20.44 -2.46 -15.35
C LYS A 109 -20.90 -1.99 -13.98
N ILE A 110 -20.06 -1.17 -13.34
CA ILE A 110 -20.34 -0.61 -12.02
C ILE A 110 -20.83 0.81 -12.18
N TYR A 111 -22.01 1.08 -11.64
CA TYR A 111 -22.62 2.39 -11.59
C TYR A 111 -22.71 2.87 -10.14
N TYR A 112 -22.54 4.15 -9.92
CA TYR A 112 -22.73 4.82 -8.64
C TYR A 112 -23.83 5.85 -8.76
N PHE A 113 -24.61 6.00 -7.69
CA PHE A 113 -25.68 6.97 -7.59
C PHE A 113 -25.61 7.68 -6.24
N ILE A 114 -26.03 8.93 -6.22
CA ILE A 114 -26.15 9.72 -5.00
C ILE A 114 -27.56 10.26 -4.86
N GLY A 115 -28.01 10.48 -3.64
CA GLY A 115 -29.31 11.05 -3.37
C GLY A 115 -29.45 11.50 -1.92
N ARG A 116 -30.45 12.36 -1.67
CA ARG A 116 -30.90 12.76 -0.33
C ARG A 116 -32.22 12.07 -0.09
N ASP A 117 -32.31 11.30 1.00
CA ASP A 117 -33.51 10.53 1.43
C ASP A 117 -34.32 9.88 0.29
N SER A 118 -35.57 10.32 0.06
CA SER A 118 -36.49 9.77 -0.94
C SER A 118 -36.37 10.42 -2.33
N ALA A 119 -35.39 11.29 -2.56
CA ALA A 119 -35.23 12.00 -3.82
C ALA A 119 -34.77 11.10 -4.97
N VAL A 120 -34.96 11.56 -6.19
CA VAL A 120 -34.45 10.92 -7.41
C VAL A 120 -32.95 10.77 -7.31
N LEU A 121 -32.46 9.57 -7.61
CA LEU A 121 -31.04 9.26 -7.57
C LEU A 121 -30.29 9.87 -8.77
N ILE A 122 -29.20 10.55 -8.51
CA ILE A 122 -28.35 11.20 -9.50
C ILE A 122 -27.20 10.24 -9.88
N PRO A 123 -27.05 9.87 -11.16
CA PRO A 123 -25.96 8.99 -11.58
C PRO A 123 -24.62 9.71 -11.57
N LEU A 124 -23.55 8.98 -11.20
CA LEU A 124 -22.17 9.46 -11.25
C LEU A 124 -21.45 8.82 -12.44
N SER A 125 -20.85 9.62 -13.30
CA SER A 125 -20.05 9.17 -14.44
C SER A 125 -18.56 9.55 -14.29
N ARG A 126 -17.67 8.63 -14.64
CA ARG A 126 -16.23 8.88 -14.65
C ARG A 126 -15.79 9.79 -15.81
N LYS A 127 -16.44 9.63 -16.96
CA LYS A 127 -16.15 10.43 -18.15
C LYS A 127 -17.22 11.51 -18.29
N SER A 128 -16.82 12.71 -18.67
CA SER A 128 -17.71 13.63 -19.34
C SER A 128 -18.05 12.97 -20.68
N GLY A 129 -19.31 12.57 -20.86
CA GLY A 129 -19.84 12.15 -22.16
C GLY A 129 -19.95 13.35 -23.10
N ASP A 130 -20.88 13.31 -24.04
CA ASP A 130 -21.26 14.48 -24.83
C ASP A 130 -21.47 15.70 -23.93
N SER A 131 -21.37 16.90 -24.46
CA SER A 131 -21.34 18.20 -23.78
C SER A 131 -22.38 18.42 -22.65
N THR A 132 -23.32 17.49 -22.46
CA THR A 132 -24.36 17.51 -21.43
C THR A 132 -24.08 16.64 -20.20
N THR A 133 -23.13 15.68 -20.24
CA THR A 133 -22.88 14.78 -19.12
C THR A 133 -21.73 15.28 -18.25
N LYS A 134 -22.06 15.83 -17.08
CA LYS A 134 -21.07 16.27 -16.09
C LYS A 134 -20.22 15.11 -15.56
N ASN A 135 -18.94 15.37 -15.33
CA ASN A 135 -18.06 14.45 -14.61
C ASN A 135 -18.54 14.30 -13.14
N TYR A 136 -18.34 13.11 -12.54
CA TYR A 136 -18.74 12.84 -11.15
C TYR A 136 -18.25 13.90 -10.15
N ARG A 137 -17.08 14.50 -10.38
CA ARG A 137 -16.53 15.53 -9.50
C ARG A 137 -17.37 16.80 -9.51
N GLU A 138 -17.88 17.17 -10.67
CA GLU A 138 -18.76 18.34 -10.84
C GLU A 138 -20.10 18.06 -10.20
N VAL A 139 -20.70 16.90 -10.50
CA VAL A 139 -21.98 16.47 -9.92
C VAL A 139 -21.92 16.45 -8.39
N VAL A 140 -20.88 15.82 -7.82
CA VAL A 140 -20.72 15.74 -6.36
C VAL A 140 -20.41 17.10 -5.75
N ARG A 141 -19.65 17.96 -6.43
CA ARG A 141 -19.36 19.32 -5.97
C ARG A 141 -20.63 20.15 -5.88
N ASP A 142 -21.48 20.09 -6.90
CA ASP A 142 -22.77 20.77 -6.92
C ASP A 142 -23.69 20.23 -5.80
N PHE A 143 -23.74 18.90 -5.65
CA PHE A 143 -24.56 18.22 -4.65
C PHE A 143 -24.15 18.54 -3.20
N THR A 144 -22.86 18.79 -2.95
CA THR A 144 -22.28 19.06 -1.62
C THR A 144 -21.91 20.54 -1.43
N SER A 145 -22.45 21.45 -2.23
CA SER A 145 -22.12 22.89 -2.23
C SER A 145 -22.43 23.61 -0.92
N ASP A 146 -23.33 23.09 -0.12
CA ASP A 146 -23.67 23.56 1.23
C ASP A 146 -22.50 23.42 2.23
N LYS A 147 -21.52 22.55 1.97
CA LYS A 147 -20.30 22.40 2.75
C LYS A 147 -19.04 22.64 1.89
N PRO A 148 -18.73 23.88 1.53
CA PRO A 148 -17.73 24.20 0.49
C PRO A 148 -16.31 23.75 0.80
N VAL A 149 -15.94 23.64 2.08
CA VAL A 149 -14.63 23.14 2.51
C VAL A 149 -14.48 21.66 2.17
N ILE A 150 -15.51 20.86 2.46
CA ILE A 150 -15.54 19.43 2.18
C ILE A 150 -15.70 19.16 0.69
N SER A 151 -16.57 19.94 0.04
CA SER A 151 -16.88 19.83 -1.40
C SER A 151 -15.62 19.95 -2.28
N LYS A 152 -14.64 20.76 -1.90
CA LYS A 152 -13.38 20.91 -2.62
C LYS A 152 -12.54 19.61 -2.63
N GLU A 153 -12.67 18.77 -1.61
CA GLU A 153 -11.93 17.52 -1.48
C GLU A 153 -12.28 16.50 -2.58
N ILE A 154 -13.45 16.62 -3.23
CA ILE A 154 -13.84 15.74 -4.33
C ILE A 154 -12.81 15.72 -5.47
N GLY A 155 -12.05 16.79 -5.64
CA GLY A 155 -10.96 16.88 -6.61
C GLY A 155 -9.89 15.78 -6.46
N TYR A 156 -9.71 15.28 -5.26
CA TYR A 156 -8.70 14.28 -4.91
C TYR A 156 -9.28 12.86 -4.73
N VAL A 157 -10.61 12.73 -4.79
CA VAL A 157 -11.31 11.45 -4.58
C VAL A 157 -11.25 10.61 -5.86
N ALA A 158 -10.80 9.36 -5.74
CA ALA A 158 -10.83 8.42 -6.84
C ALA A 158 -12.25 7.89 -7.08
N PHE A 159 -12.58 7.59 -8.36
CA PHE A 159 -13.88 7.01 -8.72
C PHE A 159 -13.90 5.51 -8.40
N ASN A 160 -14.02 5.17 -7.13
CA ASN A 160 -14.14 3.81 -6.64
C ASN A 160 -14.99 3.75 -5.36
N ARG A 161 -15.42 2.53 -5.00
CA ARG A 161 -16.28 2.28 -3.84
C ARG A 161 -15.77 2.94 -2.56
N GLY A 162 -14.52 2.68 -2.21
CA GLY A 162 -13.97 3.09 -0.93
C GLY A 162 -13.77 4.60 -0.81
N ALA A 163 -13.19 5.23 -1.84
CA ALA A 163 -12.93 6.66 -1.85
C ALA A 163 -14.23 7.48 -1.84
N LEU A 164 -15.21 7.09 -2.65
CA LEU A 164 -16.53 7.74 -2.66
C LEU A 164 -17.26 7.54 -1.31
N SER A 165 -17.26 6.32 -0.76
CA SER A 165 -17.88 6.07 0.55
C SER A 165 -17.26 6.91 1.66
N ARG A 166 -15.92 7.03 1.66
CA ARG A 166 -15.20 7.85 2.64
C ARG A 166 -15.55 9.33 2.50
N PHE A 167 -15.62 9.84 1.27
CA PHE A 167 -16.01 11.22 1.01
C PHE A 167 -17.43 11.52 1.53
N PHE A 168 -18.41 10.64 1.24
CA PHE A 168 -19.78 10.86 1.68
C PHE A 168 -19.95 10.73 3.20
N ARG A 169 -19.18 9.84 3.87
CA ARG A 169 -19.14 9.81 5.35
C ARG A 169 -18.60 11.12 5.91
N MET A 170 -17.46 11.59 5.38
CA MET A 170 -16.87 12.87 5.75
C MET A 170 -17.86 14.04 5.59
N TYR A 171 -18.57 14.05 4.47
CA TYR A 171 -19.60 15.07 4.20
C TYR A 171 -20.73 14.98 5.22
N ASN A 172 -21.25 13.81 5.49
CA ASN A 172 -22.34 13.60 6.44
C ASN A 172 -21.94 13.98 7.87
N GLU A 173 -20.78 13.54 8.32
CA GLU A 173 -20.23 13.84 9.66
C GLU A 173 -19.82 15.32 9.80
N GLY A 174 -19.65 16.05 8.70
CA GLY A 174 -19.18 17.43 8.71
C GLY A 174 -17.71 17.59 9.12
N VAL A 175 -16.96 16.51 9.15
CA VAL A 175 -15.57 16.46 9.58
C VAL A 175 -14.65 16.26 8.38
N LEU A 176 -13.68 17.16 8.23
CA LEU A 176 -12.64 17.01 7.19
C LEU A 176 -11.69 15.88 7.59
N LEU A 177 -11.87 14.70 7.01
CA LEU A 177 -10.94 13.59 7.14
C LEU A 177 -9.94 13.66 5.99
N PRO A 178 -8.62 13.79 6.27
CA PRO A 178 -7.64 13.76 5.21
C PRO A 178 -7.65 12.37 4.55
N PHE A 179 -7.73 12.38 3.22
CA PHE A 179 -7.56 11.15 2.45
C PHE A 179 -6.09 10.86 2.25
N PRO A 180 -5.67 9.57 2.16
CA PRO A 180 -4.47 9.25 1.42
C PRO A 180 -4.69 9.75 -0.01
N ALA A 181 -4.07 10.86 -0.36
CA ALA A 181 -4.13 11.42 -1.72
C ALA A 181 -3.00 10.80 -2.56
N ARG A 182 -3.13 10.89 -3.89
CA ARG A 182 -1.98 10.65 -4.75
C ARG A 182 -0.95 11.73 -4.49
N ARG A 183 0.28 11.33 -4.27
CA ARG A 183 1.38 12.22 -3.96
C ARG A 183 2.60 11.85 -4.79
N PHE A 184 3.31 12.87 -5.24
CA PHE A 184 4.63 12.75 -5.82
C PHE A 184 5.56 13.70 -5.08
N GLY A 185 6.75 13.25 -4.78
CA GLY A 185 7.69 14.08 -4.00
C GLY A 185 9.13 13.62 -4.09
N VAL A 186 9.94 14.34 -3.37
CA VAL A 186 11.36 14.09 -3.23
C VAL A 186 11.66 13.55 -1.83
N LEU A 187 12.73 12.80 -1.71
CA LEU A 187 13.22 12.30 -0.43
C LEU A 187 14.74 12.43 -0.35
N ALA A 188 15.21 12.59 0.87
CA ALA A 188 16.61 12.52 1.21
C ALA A 188 16.76 11.75 2.52
N SER A 189 17.83 10.99 2.65
CA SER A 189 18.13 10.28 3.89
C SER A 189 19.59 10.35 4.27
N TYR A 190 19.79 10.17 5.57
CA TYR A 190 21.07 9.92 6.20
C TYR A 190 20.96 8.61 6.99
N GLY A 191 21.94 7.74 6.86
CA GLY A 191 21.92 6.46 7.55
C GLY A 191 23.29 5.91 7.87
N ILE A 192 23.26 4.79 8.57
CA ILE A 192 24.43 3.96 8.88
C ILE A 192 24.22 2.65 8.18
N ILE A 193 25.17 2.28 7.33
CA ILE A 193 25.17 1.03 6.57
C ILE A 193 26.28 0.13 7.09
N ASP A 194 25.96 -1.14 7.20
CA ASP A 194 26.85 -2.20 7.61
C ASP A 194 26.87 -3.30 6.56
N ILE A 195 28.05 -3.80 6.23
CA ILE A 195 28.25 -4.88 5.27
C ILE A 195 28.66 -6.13 6.02
N HIS A 196 27.96 -7.23 5.73
CA HIS A 196 28.20 -8.53 6.37
C HIS A 196 28.73 -9.52 5.35
N ASN A 197 29.72 -10.27 5.78
CA ASN A 197 30.29 -11.36 4.99
C ASN A 197 29.33 -12.57 4.94
N PRO A 198 29.17 -13.23 3.78
CA PRO A 198 28.39 -14.45 3.71
C PRO A 198 29.00 -15.58 4.53
N ALA A 199 28.16 -16.38 5.19
CA ALA A 199 28.56 -17.48 6.08
C ALA A 199 29.41 -18.57 5.40
N ASN A 200 29.51 -18.58 4.07
CA ASN A 200 30.20 -19.61 3.27
C ASN A 200 31.58 -19.15 2.73
N GLY A 201 32.21 -18.15 3.37
CA GLY A 201 33.54 -17.71 3.00
C GLY A 201 33.63 -17.15 1.58
N GLY A 202 33.28 -15.94 1.34
CA GLY A 202 33.26 -15.28 0.04
C GLY A 202 34.55 -15.40 -0.82
N ILE A 203 34.80 -14.40 -1.66
CA ILE A 203 35.94 -14.34 -2.61
C ILE A 203 37.32 -14.44 -1.93
N ILE A 204 37.40 -14.18 -0.63
CA ILE A 204 38.61 -14.28 0.19
C ILE A 204 38.39 -15.42 1.19
N ALA A 205 39.24 -16.45 1.16
CA ALA A 205 39.09 -17.68 1.96
C ALA A 205 39.04 -17.44 3.48
N ASP A 206 39.68 -16.37 3.97
CA ASP A 206 39.69 -15.96 5.39
C ASP A 206 38.67 -14.84 5.71
N ALA A 207 37.78 -14.57 4.82
CA ALA A 207 36.82 -13.48 4.92
C ALA A 207 35.84 -13.59 6.12
N GLY A 208 35.76 -14.73 6.79
CA GLY A 208 35.02 -14.89 8.06
C GLY A 208 35.49 -14.00 9.21
N ARG A 209 36.64 -13.34 9.04
CA ARG A 209 37.22 -12.41 10.03
C ARG A 209 37.11 -10.95 9.65
N ILE A 210 36.57 -10.61 8.44
CA ILE A 210 36.46 -9.25 7.98
C ILE A 210 35.19 -8.63 8.55
N ASP A 211 35.35 -7.71 9.47
CA ASP A 211 34.26 -6.93 10.08
C ASP A 211 34.45 -5.46 9.71
N PHE A 212 33.66 -5.00 8.72
CA PHE A 212 33.68 -3.60 8.31
C PHE A 212 33.07 -2.75 9.41
N LYS A 213 33.70 -1.64 9.72
CA LYS A 213 33.06 -0.63 10.56
C LYS A 213 31.86 -0.04 9.81
N PRO A 214 30.70 0.06 10.48
CA PRO A 214 29.55 0.73 9.89
C PRO A 214 29.90 2.11 9.36
N ASP A 215 29.49 2.41 8.13
CA ASP A 215 29.79 3.69 7.48
C ASP A 215 28.51 4.51 7.26
N LYS A 216 28.72 5.80 7.04
CA LYS A 216 27.66 6.76 6.79
C LYS A 216 27.20 6.67 5.35
N THR A 217 25.91 6.66 5.13
CA THR A 217 25.32 6.68 3.80
C THR A 217 24.37 7.85 3.62
N PHE A 218 24.42 8.47 2.43
CA PHE A 218 23.48 9.48 1.99
C PHE A 218 22.72 8.97 0.79
N LEU A 219 21.45 9.31 0.75
CA LEU A 219 20.57 8.87 -0.30
C LEU A 219 19.63 10.01 -0.68
N ALA A 220 19.37 10.15 -1.97
CA ALA A 220 18.37 11.05 -2.51
C ALA A 220 17.50 10.33 -3.54
N GLY A 221 16.25 10.77 -3.68
CA GLY A 221 15.34 10.10 -4.59
C GLY A 221 14.00 10.78 -4.73
N PHE A 222 13.13 10.06 -5.44
CA PHE A 222 11.74 10.42 -5.68
C PHE A 222 10.83 9.32 -5.17
N PHE A 223 9.61 9.69 -4.82
CA PHE A 223 8.56 8.73 -4.50
C PHE A 223 7.26 9.10 -5.20
N TYR A 224 6.48 8.08 -5.48
CA TYR A 224 5.09 8.21 -5.88
C TYR A 224 4.24 7.42 -4.90
N GLU A 225 3.16 8.01 -4.39
CA GLU A 225 2.26 7.34 -3.47
C GLU A 225 0.84 7.37 -4.03
N THR A 226 0.19 6.20 -4.03
CA THR A 226 -1.20 6.07 -4.49
C THR A 226 -2.03 5.32 -3.47
N PRO A 227 -3.22 5.84 -3.09
CA PRO A 227 -4.12 5.15 -2.17
C PRO A 227 -4.60 3.81 -2.72
N LEU A 228 -4.69 2.81 -1.87
CA LEU A 228 -5.29 1.53 -2.19
C LEU A 228 -6.78 1.54 -1.84
N GLY A 229 -7.60 1.79 -2.85
CA GLY A 229 -9.05 1.88 -2.68
C GLY A 229 -9.45 3.09 -1.84
N GLY A 230 -10.29 2.88 -0.82
CA GLY A 230 -10.67 3.91 0.17
C GLY A 230 -10.16 3.58 1.57
N SER A 231 -9.14 2.74 1.64
CA SER A 231 -8.50 2.37 2.91
C SER A 231 -7.44 3.41 3.31
N ASP A 232 -6.93 3.27 4.52
CA ASP A 232 -5.81 4.06 5.04
C ASP A 232 -4.45 3.51 4.54
N PHE A 233 -4.49 2.52 3.64
CA PHE A 233 -3.32 1.98 2.99
C PHE A 233 -3.01 2.69 1.68
N SER A 234 -1.73 2.85 1.41
CA SER A 234 -1.22 3.35 0.13
C SER A 234 -0.07 2.47 -0.36
N PHE A 235 0.13 2.45 -1.68
CA PHE A 235 1.27 1.85 -2.33
C PHE A 235 2.25 2.96 -2.67
N ARG A 236 3.51 2.80 -2.23
CA ARG A 236 4.56 3.82 -2.36
C ARG A 236 5.82 3.21 -2.98
N PRO A 237 5.92 3.17 -4.32
CA PRO A 237 7.18 2.94 -5.00
C PRO A 237 8.10 4.15 -4.85
N GLU A 238 9.40 3.89 -4.68
CA GLU A 238 10.43 4.90 -4.59
C GLU A 238 11.54 4.60 -5.60
N MET A 239 12.29 5.62 -6.00
CA MET A 239 13.50 5.51 -6.78
C MET A 239 14.58 6.32 -6.10
N GLN A 240 15.65 5.66 -5.66
CA GLN A 240 16.64 6.21 -4.78
C GLN A 240 18.04 5.95 -5.34
N VAL A 241 18.93 6.93 -5.20
CA VAL A 241 20.35 6.80 -5.54
C VAL A 241 21.18 6.99 -4.30
N THR A 242 22.14 6.10 -4.08
CA THR A 242 23.07 6.15 -2.96
C THR A 242 24.49 5.89 -3.44
N GLY A 243 25.47 6.48 -2.77
CA GLY A 243 26.88 6.20 -2.95
C GLY A 243 27.51 5.85 -1.59
N ASN A 244 28.27 4.76 -1.55
CA ASN A 244 28.92 4.28 -0.34
C ASN A 244 30.39 3.95 -0.63
N ALA A 245 31.24 4.23 0.35
CA ALA A 245 32.64 3.88 0.29
C ALA A 245 33.05 3.23 1.63
N PHE A 246 33.44 1.98 1.56
CA PHE A 246 33.89 1.21 2.73
C PHE A 246 35.37 0.94 2.62
N ALA A 247 36.08 1.08 3.74
CA ALA A 247 37.46 0.71 3.86
C ALA A 247 37.64 -0.19 5.07
N TRP A 248 38.45 -1.22 4.90
CA TRP A 248 38.84 -2.12 5.97
C TRP A 248 40.35 -2.35 5.91
N ASN A 249 41.05 -1.98 6.97
CA ASN A 249 42.46 -2.16 7.10
C ASN A 249 42.72 -3.01 8.34
N ASP A 250 43.17 -4.23 8.16
CA ASP A 250 43.66 -5.05 9.26
C ASP A 250 45.16 -5.21 9.15
N MET A 251 45.84 -4.62 10.12
CA MET A 251 47.29 -4.76 10.26
C MET A 251 47.67 -5.80 11.32
N GLU A 252 46.73 -6.41 11.99
CA GLU A 252 47.03 -7.49 12.95
C GLU A 252 47.24 -8.83 12.24
N ILE A 253 48.49 -9.18 12.10
CA ILE A 253 48.95 -10.47 11.58
C ILE A 253 48.81 -11.50 12.68
N VAL A 254 47.75 -12.26 12.69
CA VAL A 254 47.62 -13.44 13.54
C VAL A 254 48.18 -14.64 12.79
N ASN A 255 49.37 -15.08 13.18
CA ASN A 255 50.05 -16.32 12.86
C ASN A 255 50.50 -16.63 11.43
N GLU A 256 50.06 -15.98 10.38
CA GLU A 256 50.46 -16.30 9.00
C GLU A 256 50.89 -15.07 8.15
N LYS A 257 51.38 -14.01 8.75
CA LYS A 257 52.07 -12.93 8.03
C LYS A 257 51.30 -12.37 6.78
N VAL A 258 50.01 -12.44 6.77
CA VAL A 258 49.18 -11.92 5.68
C VAL A 258 48.19 -10.89 6.22
N SER A 259 48.21 -9.66 5.67
CA SER A 259 47.19 -8.63 5.96
C SER A 259 46.49 -8.20 4.69
N TYR A 260 45.25 -7.72 4.84
CA TYR A 260 44.43 -7.23 3.75
C TYR A 260 44.09 -5.78 3.97
N ASP A 261 44.14 -5.01 2.88
CA ASP A 261 43.55 -3.68 2.81
C ASP A 261 42.44 -3.71 1.75
N ILE A 262 41.20 -3.52 2.15
CA ILE A 262 40.04 -3.67 1.28
C ILE A 262 39.31 -2.34 1.18
N VAL A 263 39.11 -1.90 -0.06
CA VAL A 263 38.31 -0.70 -0.38
C VAL A 263 37.16 -1.11 -1.28
N VAL A 264 35.93 -0.77 -0.89
CA VAL A 264 34.71 -1.04 -1.66
C VAL A 264 33.99 0.26 -1.92
N ASN A 265 33.90 0.66 -3.19
CA ASN A 265 33.15 1.82 -3.64
C ASN A 265 31.94 1.38 -4.44
N THR A 266 30.74 1.75 -4.00
CA THR A 266 29.51 1.41 -4.70
C THR A 266 28.66 2.64 -4.96
N SER A 267 28.01 2.67 -6.14
CA SER A 267 26.90 3.59 -6.38
C SER A 267 25.71 2.78 -6.88
N THR A 268 24.60 2.91 -6.20
CA THR A 268 23.48 1.98 -6.31
C THR A 268 22.19 2.75 -6.58
N LEU A 269 21.43 2.26 -7.56
CA LEU A 269 20.02 2.63 -7.77
C LEU A 269 19.15 1.63 -7.01
N ARG A 270 18.30 2.13 -6.12
CA ARG A 270 17.36 1.33 -5.34
C ARG A 270 15.93 1.65 -5.73
N VAL A 271 15.10 0.62 -5.77
CA VAL A 271 13.68 0.72 -6.13
C VAL A 271 12.84 -0.07 -5.13
N PRO A 272 12.54 0.51 -3.97
CA PRO A 272 11.63 -0.12 -3.01
C PRO A 272 10.16 0.01 -3.43
N PHE A 273 9.36 -1.00 -3.08
CA PHE A 273 7.91 -1.05 -3.29
C PHE A 273 7.21 -1.22 -1.95
N LEU A 274 6.77 -0.12 -1.37
CA LEU A 274 6.26 -0.10 0.00
C LEU A 274 4.74 -0.14 0.05
N LEU A 275 4.21 -0.96 0.93
CA LEU A 275 2.86 -0.83 1.45
C LEU A 275 2.92 0.04 2.70
N ARG A 276 2.20 1.15 2.69
CA ARG A 276 2.16 2.12 3.78
C ARG A 276 0.77 2.19 4.39
N TYR A 277 0.70 2.12 5.70
CA TYR A 277 -0.48 2.44 6.48
C TYR A 277 -0.30 3.79 7.16
N THR A 278 -1.23 4.72 6.99
CA THR A 278 -1.20 6.05 7.62
C THR A 278 -2.44 6.26 8.47
N TYR A 279 -2.24 6.59 9.74
CA TYR A 279 -3.34 7.00 10.60
C TYR A 279 -3.75 8.44 10.26
N VAL A 280 -4.92 8.60 9.67
CA VAL A 280 -5.30 9.81 8.93
C VAL A 280 -5.91 10.95 9.75
N LYS A 281 -6.01 10.82 11.07
CA LYS A 281 -6.60 11.86 11.94
C LYS A 281 -5.57 12.91 12.36
N GLY A 282 -5.93 14.18 12.28
CA GLY A 282 -5.10 15.28 12.74
C GLY A 282 -4.06 15.78 11.74
N ARG A 283 -3.28 16.78 12.15
CA ARG A 283 -2.17 17.35 11.35
C ARG A 283 -0.89 16.53 11.43
N LEU A 284 -0.71 15.83 12.53
CA LEU A 284 0.40 14.90 12.74
C LEU A 284 -0.14 13.47 12.57
N ARG A 285 0.37 12.76 11.57
CA ARG A 285 -0.15 11.45 11.17
C ARG A 285 0.95 10.40 11.27
N PRO A 286 0.90 9.54 12.27
CA PRO A 286 1.81 8.41 12.33
C PRO A 286 1.55 7.45 11.18
N PHE A 287 2.63 6.86 10.66
CA PHE A 287 2.57 5.85 9.62
C PHE A 287 3.59 4.74 9.86
N VAL A 288 3.32 3.61 9.26
CA VAL A 288 4.26 2.49 9.12
C VAL A 288 4.29 2.05 7.67
N ASN A 289 5.42 1.58 7.20
CA ASN A 289 5.55 1.00 5.88
C ASN A 289 6.47 -0.21 5.89
N ALA A 290 6.29 -1.09 4.91
CA ALA A 290 7.15 -2.23 4.68
C ALA A 290 7.01 -2.71 3.24
N GLY A 291 8.05 -3.34 2.71
CA GLY A 291 8.00 -3.92 1.38
C GLY A 291 9.34 -4.43 0.87
N PRO A 292 9.32 -5.09 -0.31
CA PRO A 292 10.52 -5.51 -0.98
C PRO A 292 11.32 -4.33 -1.52
N ASP A 293 12.64 -4.50 -1.55
CA ASP A 293 13.60 -3.56 -2.11
C ASP A 293 14.45 -4.27 -3.17
N PHE A 294 14.66 -3.60 -4.28
CA PHE A 294 15.52 -4.07 -5.37
C PHE A 294 16.57 -3.01 -5.64
N SER A 295 17.82 -3.45 -5.80
CA SER A 295 18.90 -2.53 -6.05
C SER A 295 19.82 -3.01 -7.17
N TYR A 296 20.39 -2.05 -7.89
CA TYR A 296 21.33 -2.25 -8.96
C TYR A 296 22.55 -1.36 -8.77
N ALA A 297 23.71 -1.97 -8.56
CA ALA A 297 24.97 -1.27 -8.47
C ALA A 297 25.49 -0.92 -9.87
N PHE A 298 25.36 0.34 -10.26
CA PHE A 298 25.86 0.82 -11.56
C PHE A 298 27.35 1.19 -11.49
N ARG A 299 27.88 1.47 -10.29
CA ARG A 299 29.30 1.52 -9.99
C ARG A 299 29.57 0.53 -8.86
N ASN A 300 30.52 -0.36 -9.06
CA ASN A 300 30.90 -1.40 -8.10
C ASN A 300 32.38 -1.71 -8.28
N GLU A 301 33.19 -0.94 -7.58
CA GLU A 301 34.64 -1.03 -7.64
C GLU A 301 35.13 -1.51 -6.27
N SER A 302 35.70 -2.71 -6.24
CA SER A 302 36.27 -3.26 -5.02
C SER A 302 37.71 -3.66 -5.31
N THR A 303 38.60 -3.30 -4.41
CA THR A 303 40.02 -3.62 -4.50
C THR A 303 40.48 -4.15 -3.15
N ALA A 304 41.10 -5.32 -3.17
CA ALA A 304 41.78 -5.88 -2.02
C ALA A 304 43.28 -5.98 -2.30
N TYR A 305 44.08 -5.41 -1.44
CA TYR A 305 45.54 -5.56 -1.45
C TYR A 305 45.91 -6.63 -0.43
N LEU A 306 46.71 -7.59 -0.90
CA LEU A 306 47.27 -8.65 -0.06
C LEU A 306 48.73 -8.31 0.26
N PHE A 307 49.04 -8.20 1.53
CA PHE A 307 50.38 -7.97 2.02
C PHE A 307 50.91 -9.23 2.69
N LYS A 308 52.08 -9.70 2.25
CA LYS A 308 52.81 -10.80 2.91
C LYS A 308 54.05 -10.25 3.58
N ALA A 309 54.25 -10.59 4.84
CA ALA A 309 55.48 -10.25 5.54
C ALA A 309 56.49 -11.43 5.35
N GLN A 310 57.63 -11.11 4.76
CA GLN A 310 58.80 -12.01 4.67
C GLN A 310 59.95 -11.44 5.49
N GLY A 311 60.09 -11.89 6.74
CA GLY A 311 61.00 -11.26 7.68
C GLY A 311 60.56 -9.86 8.10
N ASP A 312 61.45 -8.86 8.00
CA ASP A 312 61.16 -7.46 8.29
C ASP A 312 60.63 -6.68 7.09
N VAL A 313 60.43 -7.34 5.94
CA VAL A 313 59.94 -6.67 4.70
C VAL A 313 58.49 -7.06 4.45
N ILE A 314 57.69 -6.05 4.25
CA ILE A 314 56.27 -6.20 3.84
C ILE A 314 56.21 -5.97 2.32
N GLU A 315 55.88 -7.03 1.59
CA GLU A 315 55.69 -6.97 0.14
C GLU A 315 54.20 -7.05 -0.21
N THR A 316 53.73 -6.16 -1.10
CA THR A 316 52.40 -6.26 -1.72
C THR A 316 52.49 -7.41 -2.73
N THR A 317 51.84 -8.53 -2.46
CA THR A 317 51.99 -9.73 -3.27
C THR A 317 50.90 -9.81 -4.37
N ASP A 318 49.71 -9.39 -4.07
CA ASP A 318 48.56 -9.50 -5.01
C ASP A 318 47.57 -8.37 -4.84
N MET A 319 46.94 -7.99 -5.94
CA MET A 319 45.84 -7.05 -5.98
C MET A 319 44.61 -7.73 -6.63
N ILE A 320 43.60 -7.97 -5.83
CA ILE A 320 42.34 -8.58 -6.29
C ILE A 320 41.37 -7.48 -6.63
N LYS A 321 40.97 -7.41 -7.92
CA LYS A 321 39.91 -6.52 -8.42
C LYS A 321 38.68 -7.35 -8.73
N THR A 322 37.85 -7.61 -7.73
CA THR A 322 36.62 -8.37 -7.90
C THR A 322 35.52 -7.69 -7.07
N PRO A 323 34.32 -7.48 -7.62
CA PRO A 323 33.25 -6.86 -6.87
C PRO A 323 32.83 -7.76 -5.69
N PHE A 324 32.95 -7.25 -4.47
CA PHE A 324 32.51 -7.94 -3.25
C PHE A 324 30.99 -7.84 -3.05
N VAL A 325 30.38 -6.79 -3.55
CA VAL A 325 28.93 -6.56 -3.50
C VAL A 325 28.30 -7.04 -4.79
N ALA A 326 27.17 -7.73 -4.74
CA ALA A 326 26.47 -8.15 -5.94
C ALA A 326 26.00 -6.95 -6.78
N LYS A 327 26.05 -7.11 -8.11
CA LYS A 327 25.54 -6.09 -9.03
C LYS A 327 24.04 -5.87 -8.91
N VAL A 328 23.31 -6.96 -8.63
CA VAL A 328 21.87 -6.94 -8.35
C VAL A 328 21.67 -7.49 -6.92
N GLN A 329 20.95 -6.74 -6.12
CA GLN A 329 20.58 -7.14 -4.78
C GLN A 329 19.07 -7.04 -4.63
N TYR A 330 18.52 -7.87 -3.78
CA TYR A 330 17.13 -7.85 -3.36
C TYR A 330 17.07 -7.80 -1.85
N GLY A 331 16.03 -7.23 -1.34
CA GLY A 331 15.93 -7.05 0.10
C GLY A 331 14.52 -6.81 0.57
N PHE A 332 14.45 -6.48 1.82
CA PHE A 332 13.22 -6.07 2.48
C PHE A 332 13.51 -4.87 3.36
N GLU A 333 12.58 -3.92 3.37
CA GLU A 333 12.68 -2.78 4.24
C GLU A 333 11.39 -2.51 4.98
N GLY A 334 11.52 -1.88 6.15
CA GLY A 334 10.39 -1.48 6.96
C GLY A 334 10.72 -0.27 7.81
N GLY A 335 9.75 0.60 7.97
CA GLY A 335 9.92 1.85 8.68
C GLY A 335 8.66 2.33 9.37
N ALA A 336 8.86 3.31 10.24
CA ALA A 336 7.81 4.03 10.91
C ALA A 336 8.16 5.51 10.97
N GLY A 337 7.15 6.37 10.91
CA GLY A 337 7.39 7.80 10.88
C GLY A 337 6.16 8.64 11.18
N LEU A 338 6.35 9.93 11.01
CA LEU A 338 5.34 10.96 11.23
C LEU A 338 5.21 11.81 9.97
N GLN A 339 4.00 11.99 9.52
CA GLN A 339 3.65 12.91 8.45
C GLN A 339 3.07 14.19 9.04
N PHE A 340 3.65 15.32 8.68
CA PHE A 340 3.16 16.65 9.01
C PHE A 340 2.36 17.21 7.84
N ASP A 341 1.07 17.44 8.06
CA ASP A 341 0.20 18.05 7.07
C ASP A 341 0.38 19.56 7.04
N LEU A 342 0.88 20.07 5.92
CA LEU A 342 1.04 21.49 5.65
C LEU A 342 -0.19 22.13 4.98
N GLY A 343 -1.25 21.33 4.78
CA GLY A 343 -2.44 21.75 4.04
C GLY A 343 -2.27 21.65 2.53
N ARG A 344 -3.40 21.71 1.81
CA ARG A 344 -3.44 21.58 0.34
C ARG A 344 -2.74 20.33 -0.19
N HIS A 345 -2.83 19.21 0.54
CA HIS A 345 -2.19 17.93 0.26
C HIS A 345 -0.65 17.93 0.25
N ARG A 346 -0.03 19.00 0.70
CA ARG A 346 1.42 19.07 0.94
C ARG A 346 1.74 18.53 2.33
N GLY A 347 2.88 17.91 2.46
CA GLY A 347 3.33 17.37 3.74
C GLY A 347 4.81 17.09 3.74
N ILE A 348 5.34 17.04 4.94
CA ILE A 348 6.71 16.58 5.23
C ILE A 348 6.57 15.28 6.00
N ASP A 349 7.28 14.25 5.56
CA ASP A 349 7.40 13.00 6.31
C ASP A 349 8.77 12.92 6.95
N LEU A 350 8.82 12.47 8.20
CA LEU A 350 10.04 12.08 8.90
C LEU A 350 9.91 10.61 9.27
N GLU A 351 10.86 9.79 8.85
CA GLU A 351 10.80 8.33 8.95
C GLU A 351 12.10 7.75 9.45
N CYS A 352 12.03 6.74 10.32
CA CYS A 352 13.11 5.82 10.64
C CYS A 352 12.86 4.51 9.89
N ARG A 353 13.85 4.02 9.12
CA ARG A 353 13.73 2.85 8.27
C ARG A 353 14.92 1.91 8.46
N TYR A 354 14.64 0.62 8.53
CA TYR A 354 15.63 -0.43 8.48
C TYR A 354 15.53 -1.17 7.15
N VAL A 355 16.68 -1.44 6.56
CA VAL A 355 16.83 -2.12 5.26
C VAL A 355 17.75 -3.29 5.43
N LYS A 356 17.39 -4.45 4.89
CA LYS A 356 18.27 -5.62 4.76
C LYS A 356 18.27 -6.06 3.31
N GLN A 357 19.46 -6.16 2.73
CA GLN A 357 19.67 -6.57 1.35
C GLN A 357 20.57 -7.79 1.27
N TRP A 358 20.28 -8.65 0.32
CA TRP A 358 21.01 -9.86 0.01
C TRP A 358 21.44 -9.86 -1.46
N GLY A 359 22.62 -10.36 -1.71
CA GLY A 359 23.14 -10.58 -3.05
C GLY A 359 23.15 -12.07 -3.44
N GLU A 360 23.98 -12.41 -4.41
CA GLU A 360 24.29 -13.80 -4.72
C GLU A 360 25.06 -14.46 -3.56
N SER A 361 25.05 -15.78 -3.49
CA SER A 361 25.59 -16.58 -2.36
C SER A 361 27.05 -16.33 -2.00
N THR A 362 27.81 -15.75 -2.92
CA THR A 362 29.24 -15.40 -2.72
C THR A 362 29.46 -13.90 -2.44
N SER A 363 28.40 -13.08 -2.54
CA SER A 363 28.48 -11.65 -2.31
C SER A 363 28.09 -11.28 -0.89
N TRP A 364 28.55 -10.12 -0.45
CA TRP A 364 28.27 -9.62 0.88
C TRP A 364 26.86 -9.03 0.96
N ASP A 365 26.23 -9.30 2.08
CA ASP A 365 24.94 -8.74 2.46
C ASP A 365 25.11 -7.37 3.10
N SER A 366 24.08 -6.54 3.04
CA SER A 366 24.10 -5.26 3.73
C SER A 366 22.88 -5.06 4.61
N SER A 367 23.06 -4.29 5.69
CA SER A 367 21.98 -3.78 6.51
C SER A 367 22.17 -2.28 6.72
N CYS A 368 21.07 -1.52 6.74
CA CYS A 368 21.13 -0.09 6.87
C CYS A 368 20.02 0.41 7.77
N PHE A 369 20.36 1.31 8.69
CA PHE A 369 19.39 2.10 9.45
C PHE A 369 19.41 3.54 8.93
N GLN A 370 18.25 4.09 8.56
CA GLN A 370 18.13 5.37 7.88
C GLN A 370 17.13 6.28 8.59
N ILE A 371 17.42 7.57 8.60
CA ILE A 371 16.46 8.64 8.87
C ILE A 371 16.14 9.30 7.53
N ILE A 372 14.90 9.28 7.12
CA ILE A 372 14.43 9.78 5.82
C ILE A 372 13.54 10.98 6.05
N THR A 373 13.81 12.04 5.33
CA THR A 373 12.89 13.18 5.20
C THR A 373 12.36 13.22 3.79
N SER A 374 11.04 13.33 3.63
CA SER A 374 10.44 13.47 2.31
C SER A 374 9.44 14.64 2.26
N TYR A 375 9.33 15.25 1.09
CA TYR A 375 8.44 16.37 0.82
C TYR A 375 7.56 16.12 -0.39
N ASN A 376 6.26 16.32 -0.24
CA ASN A 376 5.31 16.24 -1.34
C ASN A 376 5.35 17.49 -2.20
N LEU A 377 5.58 17.33 -3.49
CA LEU A 377 5.52 18.41 -4.47
C LEU A 377 4.08 18.71 -4.89
N PHE A 378 3.25 17.66 -5.08
CA PHE A 378 1.82 17.72 -5.42
C PHE A 378 1.12 16.38 -5.17
#